data_2b48d485e237443e3ec5435999e608d7
#
_entry.id   2b48d485e237443e3ec5435999e608d7
#
_cell.length_a   1.000
_cell.length_b   1.000
_cell.length_c   1.000
_cell.angle_alpha   90.00
_cell.angle_beta   90.00
_cell.angle_gamma   90.00
#
_symmetry.space_group_name_H-M   'P 1'
#
loop_
_entity.id
_entity.type
_entity.pdbx_description
1 polymer ?
#
loop_
_entity_poly.entity_id
_entity_poly.type
_entity_poly.pdbx_seq_one_letter_code
_entity_poly.pdbx_strand_id
1 'polypeptide(L)'
;MLPALGHHAASPVAPHLYLNRELSRLDFNFRVLAQASDPNVPVLERLRFLAIASSNMDEFFEIRVSRLQQQVAYGLAARSHDGKNAQEIMTLVSAQAHRLVERQYQVLREEILPELRDRGIAVLGADEWSTAQKAWAHQYFVNEVLPVLTPIGLDPAHPFPHVQNKNLVLIVSLDGADAFGRRSGIAVVQLPRSLPRVLKLPADASSASPPPKSFALLSAVVQHFVGELFPGMAVIGCAPFRVTRDSDLFVPEEETDDLLEALRGELTRRNDGDAVRLEVGEHCTPEMARFLLGQFELQEADLYRCAGPVNLYRLSALVDLADAPELRYPTYVPRIPRALQGKLSEAKGGEQRPADGKSPLLQVLRQGPVLLHHPYDSGMPVVELVRQAARDPDVLAIKQTLYRAG
;
A
#
# COMPACT_ATOMS: atom_id res chain seq x y z
N MET A 1 5.61 -58.77 -3.52
CA MET A 1 4.26 -58.41 -3.95
C MET A 1 3.69 -57.51 -2.83
N LEU A 2 3.89 -56.19 -2.94
CA LEU A 2 3.37 -55.23 -1.98
C LEU A 2 1.91 -54.91 -2.39
N PRO A 3 0.96 -54.81 -1.44
CA PRO A 3 -0.43 -54.50 -1.78
C PRO A 3 -0.50 -53.03 -2.26
N ALA A 4 -1.18 -52.84 -3.39
CA ALA A 4 -1.51 -51.52 -3.92
C ALA A 4 -2.32 -50.75 -2.88
N LEU A 5 -1.80 -49.64 -2.41
CA LEU A 5 -2.54 -48.68 -1.62
C LEU A 5 -3.66 -48.11 -2.52
N GLY A 6 -4.87 -48.61 -2.27
CA GLY A 6 -6.07 -48.07 -2.90
C GLY A 6 -6.19 -46.59 -2.56
N HIS A 7 -6.10 -45.75 -3.56
CA HIS A 7 -6.55 -44.36 -3.47
C HIS A 7 -8.07 -44.39 -3.19
N HIS A 8 -8.43 -44.29 -1.91
CA HIS A 8 -9.79 -43.89 -1.55
C HIS A 8 -9.97 -42.48 -2.11
N ALA A 9 -10.63 -42.34 -3.25
CA ALA A 9 -11.17 -41.08 -3.70
C ALA A 9 -12.12 -40.62 -2.56
N ALA A 10 -11.69 -39.64 -1.78
CA ALA A 10 -12.54 -39.03 -0.78
C ALA A 10 -13.80 -38.54 -1.48
N SER A 11 -14.99 -38.95 -1.01
CA SER A 11 -16.26 -38.45 -1.52
C SER A 11 -16.20 -36.94 -1.56
N PRO A 12 -16.59 -36.27 -2.64
CA PRO A 12 -16.50 -34.82 -2.73
C PRO A 12 -17.31 -34.21 -1.59
N VAL A 13 -16.62 -33.41 -0.77
CA VAL A 13 -17.26 -32.71 0.35
C VAL A 13 -18.31 -31.76 -0.23
N ALA A 14 -19.51 -31.71 0.38
CA ALA A 14 -20.60 -30.90 -0.15
C ALA A 14 -20.23 -29.41 -0.21
N PRO A 15 -20.51 -28.67 -1.30
CA PRO A 15 -20.06 -27.30 -1.52
C PRO A 15 -20.36 -26.31 -0.39
N HIS A 16 -21.50 -26.49 0.32
CA HIS A 16 -21.90 -25.65 1.45
C HIS A 16 -21.00 -25.77 2.69
N LEU A 17 -20.12 -26.77 2.74
CA LEU A 17 -19.15 -26.96 3.82
C LEU A 17 -17.83 -26.19 3.57
N TYR A 18 -17.67 -25.60 2.40
CA TYR A 18 -16.50 -24.79 2.08
C TYR A 18 -16.79 -23.30 2.27
N LEU A 19 -15.86 -22.58 2.88
CA LEU A 19 -15.81 -21.14 2.87
C LEU A 19 -15.19 -20.65 1.56
N ASN A 20 -15.79 -19.64 0.94
CA ASN A 20 -15.17 -19.01 -0.20
C ASN A 20 -13.89 -18.29 0.22
N ARG A 21 -12.80 -18.58 -0.47
CA ARG A 21 -11.47 -18.08 -0.14
C ARG A 21 -11.38 -16.55 -0.24
N GLU A 22 -11.97 -15.96 -1.27
CA GLU A 22 -11.88 -14.52 -1.52
C GLU A 22 -12.73 -13.73 -0.51
N LEU A 23 -13.93 -14.21 -0.21
CA LEU A 23 -14.80 -13.61 0.82
C LEU A 23 -14.15 -13.75 2.21
N SER A 24 -13.58 -14.91 2.52
CA SER A 24 -12.86 -15.13 3.78
C SER A 24 -11.66 -14.19 3.95
N ARG A 25 -11.00 -13.80 2.84
CA ARG A 25 -9.93 -12.81 2.88
C ARG A 25 -10.43 -11.42 3.23
N LEU A 26 -11.58 -11.03 2.72
CA LEU A 26 -12.24 -9.77 3.11
C LEU A 26 -12.71 -9.80 4.57
N ASP A 27 -13.26 -10.91 5.05
CA ASP A 27 -13.63 -11.09 6.46
C ASP A 27 -12.40 -10.96 7.38
N PHE A 28 -11.25 -11.49 6.96
CA PHE A 28 -9.99 -11.25 7.67
C PHE A 28 -9.65 -9.76 7.74
N ASN A 29 -9.81 -9.02 6.64
CA ASN A 29 -9.55 -7.57 6.63
C ASN A 29 -10.51 -6.78 7.51
N PHE A 30 -11.77 -7.20 7.64
CA PHE A 30 -12.68 -6.63 8.65
C PHE A 30 -12.17 -6.83 10.08
N ARG A 31 -11.57 -7.99 10.38
CA ARG A 31 -10.95 -8.23 11.70
C ARG A 31 -9.70 -7.37 11.93
N VAL A 32 -8.90 -7.13 10.88
CA VAL A 32 -7.78 -6.18 10.96
C VAL A 32 -8.31 -4.76 11.22
N LEU A 33 -9.36 -4.35 10.51
CA LEU A 33 -9.97 -3.05 10.69
C LEU A 33 -10.62 -2.89 12.08
N ALA A 34 -11.15 -3.97 12.68
CA ALA A 34 -11.69 -3.95 14.03
C ALA A 34 -10.65 -3.52 15.08
N GLN A 35 -9.35 -3.81 14.88
CA GLN A 35 -8.28 -3.31 15.74
C GLN A 35 -8.14 -1.78 15.65
N ALA A 36 -8.46 -1.20 14.50
CA ALA A 36 -8.47 0.25 14.32
C ALA A 36 -9.64 0.94 15.04
N SER A 37 -10.71 0.21 15.34
CA SER A 37 -11.90 0.69 16.08
C SER A 37 -11.86 0.35 17.57
N ASP A 38 -10.90 -0.42 18.06
CA ASP A 38 -10.83 -0.81 19.47
C ASP A 38 -10.24 0.35 20.31
N PRO A 39 -11.00 0.96 21.23
CA PRO A 39 -10.53 2.07 22.06
C PRO A 39 -9.44 1.66 23.06
N ASN A 40 -9.23 0.37 23.31
CA ASN A 40 -8.13 -0.11 24.17
C ASN A 40 -6.79 -0.15 23.43
N VAL A 41 -6.78 -0.02 22.10
CA VAL A 41 -5.58 0.06 21.29
C VAL A 41 -5.13 1.53 21.22
N PRO A 42 -3.82 1.83 21.45
CA PRO A 42 -3.30 3.19 21.35
C PRO A 42 -3.60 3.81 19.96
N VAL A 43 -3.99 5.08 19.91
CA VAL A 43 -4.56 5.69 18.69
C VAL A 43 -3.61 5.67 17.47
N LEU A 44 -2.29 5.80 17.66
CA LEU A 44 -1.34 5.68 16.55
C LEU A 44 -1.22 4.22 16.05
N GLU A 45 -1.44 3.24 16.91
CA GLU A 45 -1.54 1.84 16.47
C GLU A 45 -2.87 1.57 15.74
N ARG A 46 -3.98 2.20 16.20
CA ARG A 46 -5.26 2.17 15.47
C ARG A 46 -5.09 2.72 14.05
N LEU A 47 -4.38 3.84 13.89
CA LEU A 47 -4.03 4.40 12.58
C LEU A 47 -3.17 3.42 11.75
N ARG A 48 -2.23 2.71 12.41
CA ARG A 48 -1.41 1.69 11.74
C ARG A 48 -2.24 0.50 11.27
N PHE A 49 -3.19 0.00 12.08
CA PHE A 49 -4.11 -1.06 11.66
C PHE A 49 -5.00 -0.65 10.50
N LEU A 50 -5.48 0.61 10.48
CA LEU A 50 -6.21 1.16 9.34
C LEU A 50 -5.34 1.16 8.06
N ALA A 51 -4.09 1.59 8.17
CA ALA A 51 -3.14 1.59 7.06
C ALA A 51 -2.84 0.16 6.56
N ILE A 52 -2.70 -0.81 7.47
CA ILE A 52 -2.52 -2.24 7.14
C ILE A 52 -3.76 -2.77 6.40
N ALA A 53 -4.97 -2.48 6.89
CA ALA A 53 -6.20 -2.90 6.23
C ALA A 53 -6.29 -2.34 4.80
N SER A 54 -5.88 -1.08 4.58
CA SER A 54 -5.80 -0.47 3.25
C SER A 54 -4.77 -1.16 2.35
N SER A 55 -3.57 -1.44 2.86
CA SER A 55 -2.52 -2.16 2.11
C SER A 55 -2.93 -3.58 1.73
N ASN A 56 -3.61 -4.29 2.65
CA ASN A 56 -4.15 -5.62 2.36
C ASN A 56 -5.20 -5.59 1.24
N MET A 57 -6.00 -4.52 1.16
CA MET A 57 -6.94 -4.32 0.06
C MET A 57 -6.20 -4.08 -1.26
N ASP A 58 -5.13 -3.31 -1.26
CA ASP A 58 -4.31 -3.12 -2.47
C ASP A 58 -3.82 -4.46 -3.01
N GLU A 59 -3.19 -5.30 -2.17
CA GLU A 59 -2.72 -6.64 -2.55
C GLU A 59 -3.87 -7.55 -3.01
N PHE A 60 -5.02 -7.46 -2.35
CA PHE A 60 -6.20 -8.24 -2.71
C PHE A 60 -6.71 -7.91 -4.12
N PHE A 61 -6.77 -6.63 -4.46
CA PHE A 61 -7.17 -6.19 -5.80
C PHE A 61 -6.11 -6.54 -6.85
N GLU A 62 -4.84 -6.30 -6.57
CA GLU A 62 -3.75 -6.56 -7.50
C GLU A 62 -3.61 -8.03 -7.93
N ILE A 63 -3.99 -8.98 -7.04
CA ILE A 63 -3.73 -10.40 -7.25
C ILE A 63 -5.02 -11.23 -7.36
N ARG A 64 -6.01 -10.97 -6.48
CA ARG A 64 -7.19 -11.82 -6.37
C ARG A 64 -8.33 -11.35 -7.25
N VAL A 65 -8.63 -10.06 -7.17
CA VAL A 65 -9.70 -9.48 -7.98
C VAL A 65 -9.31 -9.47 -9.45
N SER A 66 -8.05 -9.12 -9.77
CA SER A 66 -7.51 -9.20 -11.13
C SER A 66 -7.69 -10.57 -11.75
N ARG A 67 -7.34 -11.63 -11.01
CA ARG A 67 -7.54 -13.02 -11.47
C ARG A 67 -9.01 -13.39 -11.66
N LEU A 68 -9.90 -12.92 -10.79
CA LEU A 68 -11.35 -13.11 -10.95
C LEU A 68 -11.87 -12.39 -12.20
N GLN A 69 -11.43 -11.14 -12.44
CA GLN A 69 -11.80 -10.39 -13.65
C GLN A 69 -11.36 -11.12 -14.92
N GLN A 70 -10.13 -11.65 -14.95
CA GLN A 70 -9.64 -12.47 -16.07
C GLN A 70 -10.51 -13.73 -16.26
N GLN A 71 -10.84 -14.45 -15.18
CA GLN A 71 -11.71 -15.64 -15.29
C GLN A 71 -13.08 -15.30 -15.86
N VAL A 72 -13.65 -14.17 -15.48
CA VAL A 72 -14.93 -13.67 -16.04
C VAL A 72 -14.76 -13.31 -17.51
N ALA A 73 -13.70 -12.56 -17.86
CA ALA A 73 -13.44 -12.12 -19.24
C ALA A 73 -13.23 -13.29 -20.20
N TYR A 74 -12.53 -14.34 -19.75
CA TYR A 74 -12.33 -15.56 -20.56
C TYR A 74 -13.50 -16.52 -20.51
N GLY A 75 -14.60 -16.21 -19.79
CA GLY A 75 -15.79 -17.06 -19.71
C GLY A 75 -15.51 -18.45 -19.11
N LEU A 76 -14.55 -18.57 -18.19
CA LEU A 76 -14.16 -19.84 -17.60
C LEU A 76 -15.31 -20.43 -16.77
N ALA A 77 -15.81 -21.59 -17.17
CA ALA A 77 -16.92 -22.28 -16.52
C ALA A 77 -16.55 -22.97 -15.19
N ALA A 78 -15.30 -22.88 -14.75
CA ALA A 78 -14.82 -23.52 -13.54
C ALA A 78 -15.57 -22.96 -12.30
N ARG A 79 -16.01 -23.88 -11.42
CA ARG A 79 -16.60 -23.54 -10.15
C ARG A 79 -15.60 -23.72 -9.02
N SER A 80 -15.64 -22.84 -8.03
CA SER A 80 -14.88 -22.98 -6.81
C SER A 80 -15.45 -24.13 -5.94
N HIS A 81 -14.71 -24.54 -4.91
CA HIS A 81 -15.11 -25.63 -4.04
C HIS A 81 -16.47 -25.38 -3.33
N ASP A 82 -16.83 -24.11 -3.10
CA ASP A 82 -18.12 -23.69 -2.55
C ASP A 82 -19.25 -23.64 -3.61
N GLY A 83 -18.96 -24.09 -4.83
CA GLY A 83 -19.91 -24.23 -5.92
C GLY A 83 -20.18 -22.96 -6.74
N LYS A 84 -19.61 -21.81 -6.37
CA LYS A 84 -19.80 -20.53 -7.07
C LYS A 84 -18.92 -20.41 -8.30
N ASN A 85 -19.42 -19.74 -9.34
CA ASN A 85 -18.61 -19.34 -10.48
C ASN A 85 -17.91 -17.98 -10.23
N ALA A 86 -16.98 -17.60 -11.13
CA ALA A 86 -16.20 -16.36 -10.97
C ALA A 86 -17.07 -15.10 -10.93
N GLN A 87 -18.14 -15.04 -11.74
CA GLN A 87 -19.06 -13.91 -11.78
C GLN A 87 -19.84 -13.75 -10.46
N GLU A 88 -20.35 -14.86 -9.90
CA GLU A 88 -21.04 -14.87 -8.60
C GLU A 88 -20.10 -14.41 -7.48
N ILE A 89 -18.85 -14.91 -7.48
CA ILE A 89 -17.83 -14.50 -6.50
C ILE A 89 -17.51 -13.00 -6.68
N MET A 90 -17.33 -12.52 -7.90
CA MET A 90 -17.00 -11.12 -8.20
C MET A 90 -18.07 -10.17 -7.67
N THR A 91 -19.36 -10.50 -7.86
CA THR A 91 -20.49 -9.70 -7.34
C THR A 91 -20.44 -9.60 -5.82
N LEU A 92 -20.21 -10.72 -5.14
CA LEU A 92 -20.13 -10.76 -3.67
C LEU A 92 -18.88 -10.01 -3.15
N VAL A 93 -17.75 -10.19 -3.80
CA VAL A 93 -16.49 -9.53 -3.48
C VAL A 93 -16.63 -8.02 -3.62
N SER A 94 -17.19 -7.53 -4.75
CA SER A 94 -17.41 -6.10 -4.96
C SER A 94 -18.27 -5.49 -3.85
N ALA A 95 -19.43 -6.12 -3.55
CA ALA A 95 -20.31 -5.63 -2.49
C ALA A 95 -19.63 -5.59 -1.10
N GLN A 96 -18.84 -6.61 -0.77
CA GLN A 96 -18.14 -6.68 0.53
C GLN A 96 -16.95 -5.72 0.59
N ALA A 97 -16.23 -5.54 -0.52
CA ALA A 97 -15.10 -4.60 -0.61
C ALA A 97 -15.57 -3.15 -0.46
N HIS A 98 -16.70 -2.75 -1.10
CA HIS A 98 -17.27 -1.41 -0.92
C HIS A 98 -17.62 -1.14 0.54
N ARG A 99 -18.28 -2.07 1.22
CA ARG A 99 -18.58 -1.95 2.67
C ARG A 99 -17.31 -1.82 3.52
N LEU A 100 -16.27 -2.57 3.18
CA LEU A 100 -14.99 -2.49 3.91
C LEU A 100 -14.34 -1.12 3.73
N VAL A 101 -14.28 -0.59 2.50
CA VAL A 101 -13.73 0.73 2.20
C VAL A 101 -14.54 1.83 2.91
N GLU A 102 -15.87 1.78 2.83
CA GLU A 102 -16.74 2.72 3.55
C GLU A 102 -16.46 2.72 5.06
N ARG A 103 -16.34 1.54 5.66
CA ARG A 103 -16.01 1.41 7.09
C ARG A 103 -14.61 1.93 7.43
N GLN A 104 -13.62 1.75 6.55
CA GLN A 104 -12.28 2.32 6.73
C GLN A 104 -12.32 3.85 6.86
N TYR A 105 -13.05 4.52 5.96
CA TYR A 105 -13.17 5.98 6.00
C TYR A 105 -14.02 6.47 7.18
N GLN A 106 -15.04 5.72 7.55
CA GLN A 106 -15.82 6.01 8.76
C GLN A 106 -14.93 5.97 10.01
N VAL A 107 -14.15 4.89 10.20
CA VAL A 107 -13.22 4.75 11.34
C VAL A 107 -12.19 5.89 11.36
N LEU A 108 -11.66 6.26 10.19
CA LEU A 108 -10.72 7.37 10.11
C LEU A 108 -11.34 8.68 10.60
N ARG A 109 -12.51 9.06 10.05
CA ARG A 109 -13.11 10.38 10.25
C ARG A 109 -13.80 10.51 11.62
N GLU A 110 -14.48 9.46 12.07
CA GLU A 110 -15.35 9.52 13.24
C GLU A 110 -14.64 9.05 14.51
N GLU A 111 -13.55 8.28 14.38
CA GLU A 111 -12.88 7.71 15.55
C GLU A 111 -11.42 8.17 15.66
N ILE A 112 -10.58 7.94 14.63
CA ILE A 112 -9.12 8.14 14.72
C ILE A 112 -8.73 9.62 14.67
N LEU A 113 -9.21 10.38 13.67
CA LEU A 113 -8.82 11.79 13.53
C LEU A 113 -9.30 12.67 14.71
N PRO A 114 -10.53 12.50 15.24
CA PRO A 114 -10.96 13.22 16.45
C PRO A 114 -10.07 12.89 17.66
N GLU A 115 -9.82 11.60 17.94
CA GLU A 115 -8.97 11.22 19.07
C GLU A 115 -7.53 11.74 18.93
N LEU A 116 -6.94 11.71 17.74
CA LEU A 116 -5.62 12.31 17.50
C LEU A 116 -5.64 13.81 17.81
N ARG A 117 -6.69 14.51 17.38
CA ARG A 117 -6.86 15.95 17.66
C ARG A 117 -6.95 16.24 19.15
N ASP A 118 -7.69 15.43 19.90
CA ASP A 118 -7.79 15.53 21.36
C ASP A 118 -6.45 15.26 22.06
N ARG A 119 -5.57 14.48 21.42
CA ARG A 119 -4.20 14.21 21.89
C ARG A 119 -3.17 15.21 21.34
N GLY A 120 -3.60 16.32 20.74
CA GLY A 120 -2.73 17.37 20.23
C GLY A 120 -2.03 17.05 18.92
N ILE A 121 -2.57 16.11 18.11
CA ILE A 121 -2.08 15.77 16.78
C ILE A 121 -3.20 16.05 15.77
N ALA A 122 -3.03 17.04 14.91
CA ALA A 122 -4.04 17.47 13.96
C ALA A 122 -3.58 17.27 12.50
N VAL A 123 -4.39 16.60 11.70
CA VAL A 123 -4.23 16.57 10.24
C VAL A 123 -5.21 17.60 9.68
N LEU A 124 -4.68 18.69 9.14
CA LEU A 124 -5.46 19.87 8.75
C LEU A 124 -5.75 19.88 7.25
N GLY A 125 -6.98 20.21 6.90
CA GLY A 125 -7.35 20.63 5.56
C GLY A 125 -6.84 22.05 5.26
N ALA A 126 -6.79 22.44 3.97
CA ALA A 126 -6.27 23.73 3.58
C ALA A 126 -7.10 24.93 4.09
N ASP A 127 -8.36 24.71 4.37
CA ASP A 127 -9.29 25.67 5.00
C ASP A 127 -9.01 25.93 6.48
N GLU A 128 -8.41 24.94 7.16
CA GLU A 128 -8.04 25.03 8.57
C GLU A 128 -6.64 25.64 8.80
N TRP A 129 -5.84 25.88 7.76
CA TRP A 129 -4.48 26.39 7.91
C TRP A 129 -4.49 27.87 8.35
N SER A 130 -3.67 28.20 9.36
CA SER A 130 -3.41 29.58 9.73
C SER A 130 -2.67 30.33 8.59
N THR A 131 -2.62 31.67 8.68
CA THR A 131 -1.90 32.49 7.72
C THR A 131 -0.42 32.08 7.60
N ALA A 132 0.23 31.79 8.72
CA ALA A 132 1.62 31.33 8.73
C ALA A 132 1.79 29.95 8.09
N GLN A 133 0.85 29.03 8.33
CA GLN A 133 0.85 27.70 7.73
C GLN A 133 0.57 27.76 6.23
N LYS A 134 -0.33 28.64 5.76
CA LYS A 134 -0.57 28.87 4.34
C LYS A 134 0.68 29.41 3.64
N ALA A 135 1.35 30.41 4.24
CA ALA A 135 2.59 30.94 3.69
C ALA A 135 3.70 29.89 3.61
N TRP A 136 3.86 29.07 4.64
CA TRP A 136 4.81 27.96 4.64
C TRP A 136 4.47 26.93 3.55
N ALA A 137 3.20 26.52 3.47
CA ALA A 137 2.73 25.55 2.49
C ALA A 137 2.94 26.05 1.05
N HIS A 138 2.73 27.34 0.79
CA HIS A 138 3.01 27.96 -0.51
C HIS A 138 4.51 27.94 -0.82
N GLN A 139 5.36 28.33 0.15
CA GLN A 139 6.81 28.28 -0.05
C GLN A 139 7.30 26.84 -0.32
N TYR A 140 6.78 25.86 0.43
CA TYR A 140 7.07 24.45 0.19
C TYR A 140 6.60 24.01 -1.20
N PHE A 141 5.39 24.41 -1.61
CA PHE A 141 4.86 24.13 -2.94
C PHE A 141 5.78 24.68 -4.03
N VAL A 142 6.15 25.95 -3.97
CA VAL A 142 6.98 26.60 -5.00
C VAL A 142 8.39 26.00 -5.05
N ASN A 143 9.01 25.71 -3.91
CA ASN A 143 10.42 25.30 -3.87
C ASN A 143 10.62 23.80 -4.10
N GLU A 144 9.73 22.96 -3.56
CA GLU A 144 9.94 21.51 -3.52
C GLU A 144 8.99 20.73 -4.44
N VAL A 145 7.76 21.25 -4.64
CA VAL A 145 6.72 20.50 -5.33
C VAL A 145 6.59 20.93 -6.80
N LEU A 146 6.45 22.22 -7.05
CA LEU A 146 6.27 22.79 -8.39
C LEU A 146 7.36 22.37 -9.38
N PRO A 147 8.67 22.37 -9.02
CA PRO A 147 9.74 22.00 -9.96
C PRO A 147 9.70 20.55 -10.44
N VAL A 148 9.01 19.67 -9.71
CA VAL A 148 8.95 18.23 -10.02
C VAL A 148 7.57 17.78 -10.53
N LEU A 149 6.62 18.71 -10.62
CA LEU A 149 5.30 18.42 -11.20
C LEU A 149 5.31 18.69 -12.69
N THR A 150 4.69 17.79 -13.44
CA THR A 150 4.43 17.96 -14.87
C THR A 150 2.93 17.84 -15.11
N PRO A 151 2.21 18.97 -15.22
CA PRO A 151 0.81 18.96 -15.60
C PRO A 151 0.68 18.56 -17.08
N ILE A 152 -0.25 17.66 -17.38
CA ILE A 152 -0.53 17.18 -18.72
C ILE A 152 -1.97 17.54 -19.06
N GLY A 153 -2.15 18.51 -19.95
CA GLY A 153 -3.45 18.82 -20.55
C GLY A 153 -3.89 17.69 -21.46
N LEU A 154 -5.12 17.25 -21.33
CA LEU A 154 -5.66 16.18 -22.16
C LEU A 154 -6.25 16.78 -23.44
N ASP A 155 -5.80 16.21 -24.55
CA ASP A 155 -6.29 16.53 -25.89
C ASP A 155 -6.93 15.26 -26.48
N PRO A 156 -8.14 15.34 -27.06
CA PRO A 156 -8.77 14.18 -27.69
C PRO A 156 -7.92 13.49 -28.77
N ALA A 157 -6.93 14.18 -29.33
CA ALA A 157 -6.02 13.63 -30.34
C ALA A 157 -4.86 12.80 -29.75
N HIS A 158 -4.66 12.83 -28.44
CA HIS A 158 -3.58 12.11 -27.79
C HIS A 158 -4.13 11.08 -26.79
N PRO A 159 -3.47 9.91 -26.64
CA PRO A 159 -3.86 8.90 -25.66
C PRO A 159 -3.75 9.46 -24.23
N PHE A 160 -4.57 8.93 -23.34
CA PHE A 160 -4.49 9.25 -21.93
C PHE A 160 -3.09 8.90 -21.40
N PRO A 161 -2.46 9.77 -20.59
CA PRO A 161 -1.11 9.52 -20.08
C PRO A 161 -1.07 8.28 -19.20
N HIS A 162 0.02 7.52 -19.30
CA HIS A 162 0.21 6.34 -18.47
C HIS A 162 0.24 6.70 -16.99
N VAL A 163 -0.66 6.10 -16.21
CA VAL A 163 -0.71 6.21 -14.75
C VAL A 163 -0.16 4.95 -14.13
N GLN A 164 0.94 5.09 -13.41
CA GLN A 164 1.57 3.96 -12.72
C GLN A 164 0.66 3.37 -11.64
N ASN A 165 0.76 2.06 -11.42
CA ASN A 165 0.02 1.34 -10.38
C ASN A 165 0.14 2.04 -9.02
N LYS A 166 -0.99 2.31 -8.37
CA LYS A 166 -1.10 2.95 -7.03
C LYS A 166 -0.45 4.33 -6.93
N ASN A 167 -0.15 5.00 -8.04
CA ASN A 167 0.32 6.38 -7.98
C ASN A 167 -0.84 7.33 -7.67
N LEU A 168 -0.57 8.35 -6.89
CA LEU A 168 -1.54 9.40 -6.60
C LEU A 168 -1.47 10.45 -7.71
N VAL A 169 -2.62 10.72 -8.32
CA VAL A 169 -2.77 11.64 -9.44
C VAL A 169 -3.92 12.58 -9.15
N LEU A 170 -3.83 13.82 -9.61
CA LEU A 170 -4.96 14.75 -9.59
C LEU A 170 -5.56 14.83 -11.00
N ILE A 171 -6.88 14.73 -11.08
CA ILE A 171 -7.65 15.17 -12.24
C ILE A 171 -8.10 16.60 -12.00
N VAL A 172 -7.90 17.47 -12.99
CA VAL A 172 -8.18 18.88 -12.89
C VAL A 172 -9.10 19.28 -14.05
N SER A 173 -10.25 19.87 -13.75
CA SER A 173 -11.11 20.49 -14.74
C SER A 173 -10.74 21.94 -14.92
N LEU A 174 -10.57 22.35 -16.17
CA LEU A 174 -10.08 23.67 -16.58
C LEU A 174 -11.08 24.36 -17.46
N ASP A 175 -11.16 25.69 -17.34
CA ASP A 175 -11.87 26.55 -18.27
C ASP A 175 -10.93 27.64 -18.78
N GLY A 176 -11.10 28.01 -20.07
CA GLY A 176 -10.25 28.97 -20.72
C GLY A 176 -9.30 28.39 -21.75
N ALA A 177 -8.28 29.15 -22.11
CA ALA A 177 -7.22 28.73 -23.01
C ALA A 177 -5.84 28.93 -22.37
N ASP A 178 -4.90 28.02 -22.65
CA ASP A 178 -3.53 28.18 -22.23
C ASP A 178 -2.81 29.35 -22.92
N ALA A 179 -1.56 29.61 -22.53
CA ALA A 179 -0.74 30.68 -23.11
C ALA A 179 -0.52 30.54 -24.65
N PHE A 180 -0.81 29.37 -25.22
CA PHE A 180 -0.71 29.07 -26.65
C PHE A 180 -2.08 29.05 -27.34
N GLY A 181 -3.16 29.45 -26.64
CA GLY A 181 -4.52 29.47 -27.15
C GLY A 181 -5.22 28.11 -27.24
N ARG A 182 -4.65 27.04 -26.68
CA ARG A 182 -5.25 25.72 -26.68
C ARG A 182 -6.27 25.62 -25.56
N ARG A 183 -7.43 25.02 -25.85
CA ARG A 183 -8.46 24.73 -24.85
C ARG A 183 -8.35 23.27 -24.42
N SER A 184 -7.98 23.06 -23.17
CA SER A 184 -7.96 21.74 -22.55
C SER A 184 -8.96 21.76 -21.41
N GLY A 185 -10.06 21.02 -21.54
CA GLY A 185 -11.10 20.97 -20.49
C GLY A 185 -10.69 20.13 -19.28
N ILE A 186 -9.71 19.24 -19.44
CA ILE A 186 -9.22 18.35 -18.40
C ILE A 186 -7.69 18.26 -18.46
N ALA A 187 -7.07 18.22 -17.30
CA ALA A 187 -5.65 17.94 -17.16
C ALA A 187 -5.44 16.89 -16.05
N VAL A 188 -4.29 16.24 -16.07
CA VAL A 188 -3.84 15.34 -15.01
C VAL A 188 -2.48 15.79 -14.48
N VAL A 189 -2.29 15.65 -13.16
CA VAL A 189 -1.05 16.00 -12.48
C VAL A 189 -0.62 14.80 -11.62
N GLN A 190 0.46 14.14 -12.01
CA GLN A 190 0.99 13.00 -11.26
C GLN A 190 1.86 13.49 -10.11
N LEU A 191 1.59 13.01 -8.88
CA LEU A 191 2.38 13.35 -7.72
C LEU A 191 3.59 12.38 -7.62
N PRO A 192 4.83 12.89 -7.65
CA PRO A 192 6.02 12.06 -7.57
C PRO A 192 6.07 11.26 -6.27
N ARG A 193 6.54 10.02 -6.34
CA ARG A 193 6.68 9.15 -5.17
C ARG A 193 7.81 9.58 -4.23
N SER A 194 8.76 10.35 -4.73
CA SER A 194 9.89 10.90 -3.96
C SER A 194 9.47 11.93 -2.92
N LEU A 195 8.33 12.62 -3.12
CA LEU A 195 7.84 13.61 -2.16
C LEU A 195 7.11 12.92 -0.99
N PRO A 196 7.32 13.41 0.26
CA PRO A 196 6.60 12.92 1.43
C PRO A 196 5.09 13.18 1.29
N ARG A 197 4.27 12.22 1.69
CA ARG A 197 2.80 12.34 1.59
C ARG A 197 2.17 13.06 2.77
N VAL A 198 2.84 13.07 3.93
CA VAL A 198 2.46 13.78 5.13
C VAL A 198 3.52 14.82 5.43
N LEU A 199 3.13 16.06 5.58
CA LEU A 199 3.99 17.21 5.82
C LEU A 199 3.72 17.74 7.22
N LYS A 200 4.77 18.00 8.00
CA LYS A 200 4.64 18.66 9.29
C LYS A 200 4.56 20.18 9.07
N LEU A 201 3.46 20.77 9.51
CA LEU A 201 3.27 22.21 9.44
C LEU A 201 4.00 22.92 10.59
N PRO A 202 4.37 24.19 10.44
CA PRO A 202 4.90 24.99 11.56
C PRO A 202 3.84 25.12 12.66
N ALA A 203 4.31 25.20 13.89
CA ALA A 203 3.44 25.47 15.02
C ALA A 203 2.74 26.82 14.86
N ASP A 204 1.45 26.87 15.15
CA ASP A 204 0.72 28.14 15.19
C ASP A 204 0.90 28.79 16.56
N ALA A 205 1.59 29.91 16.59
CA ALA A 205 1.86 30.67 17.81
C ALA A 205 0.58 31.26 18.45
N SER A 206 -0.53 31.35 17.71
CA SER A 206 -1.83 31.84 18.18
C SER A 206 -2.70 30.78 18.82
N SER A 207 -2.29 29.48 18.73
CA SER A 207 -3.06 28.37 19.26
C SER A 207 -2.69 28.03 20.71
N ALA A 208 -3.42 27.08 21.31
CA ALA A 208 -3.25 26.66 22.71
C ALA A 208 -1.80 26.36 23.10
N SER A 209 -1.48 26.43 24.40
CA SER A 209 -0.14 26.12 24.92
C SER A 209 -0.18 24.77 25.65
N PRO A 210 0.55 23.73 25.22
CA PRO A 210 1.39 23.69 24.02
C PRO A 210 0.58 23.66 22.70
N PRO A 211 1.12 24.21 21.59
CA PRO A 211 0.43 24.17 20.31
C PRO A 211 0.36 22.74 19.78
N PRO A 212 -0.75 22.35 19.09
CA PRO A 212 -0.88 21.02 18.52
C PRO A 212 0.18 20.76 17.44
N LYS A 213 0.63 19.52 17.36
CA LYS A 213 1.45 19.05 16.23
C LYS A 213 0.54 18.96 14.99
N SER A 214 0.71 19.90 14.07
CA SER A 214 -0.14 20.02 12.88
C SER A 214 0.53 19.41 11.65
N PHE A 215 -0.24 18.71 10.87
CA PHE A 215 0.19 18.05 9.64
C PHE A 215 -0.74 18.37 8.49
N ALA A 216 -0.21 18.38 7.27
CA ALA A 216 -0.99 18.47 6.05
C ALA A 216 -0.65 17.29 5.12
N LEU A 217 -1.60 16.91 4.27
CA LEU A 217 -1.33 15.98 3.20
C LEU A 217 -0.76 16.71 1.99
N LEU A 218 0.22 16.13 1.33
CA LEU A 218 0.78 16.69 0.09
C LEU A 218 -0.31 16.93 -0.95
N SER A 219 -1.29 16.02 -1.07
CA SER A 219 -2.43 16.20 -1.97
C SER A 219 -3.22 17.46 -1.66
N ALA A 220 -3.43 17.80 -0.39
CA ALA A 220 -4.14 19.02 -0.01
C ALA A 220 -3.32 20.29 -0.39
N VAL A 221 -1.98 20.24 -0.21
CA VAL A 221 -1.10 21.33 -0.63
C VAL A 221 -1.18 21.53 -2.14
N VAL A 222 -1.03 20.47 -2.92
CA VAL A 222 -1.08 20.58 -4.38
C VAL A 222 -2.47 21.01 -4.86
N GLN A 223 -3.55 20.47 -4.29
CA GLN A 223 -4.91 20.89 -4.64
C GLN A 223 -5.16 22.37 -4.35
N HIS A 224 -4.63 22.89 -3.23
CA HIS A 224 -4.82 24.28 -2.84
C HIS A 224 -4.12 25.26 -3.82
N PHE A 225 -2.94 24.89 -4.31
CA PHE A 225 -2.14 25.72 -5.22
C PHE A 225 -2.17 25.25 -6.67
N VAL A 226 -3.08 24.33 -7.02
CA VAL A 226 -3.15 23.74 -8.37
C VAL A 226 -3.32 24.77 -9.48
N GLY A 227 -3.96 25.91 -9.20
CA GLY A 227 -4.12 27.01 -10.16
C GLY A 227 -2.80 27.58 -10.68
N GLU A 228 -1.74 27.52 -9.89
CA GLU A 228 -0.41 28.01 -10.31
C GLU A 228 0.25 27.12 -11.39
N LEU A 229 -0.25 25.88 -11.55
CA LEU A 229 0.20 24.98 -12.62
C LEU A 229 -0.41 25.32 -13.99
N PHE A 230 -1.47 26.14 -14.03
CA PHE A 230 -2.24 26.42 -15.24
C PHE A 230 -2.42 27.92 -15.47
N PRO A 231 -1.33 28.67 -15.74
CA PRO A 231 -1.41 30.12 -15.96
C PRO A 231 -2.32 30.46 -17.16
N GLY A 232 -3.24 31.37 -16.94
CA GLY A 232 -4.21 31.81 -17.95
C GLY A 232 -5.50 30.99 -18.04
N MET A 233 -5.60 29.88 -17.28
CA MET A 233 -6.80 29.02 -17.20
C MET A 233 -7.42 29.08 -15.81
N ALA A 234 -8.73 28.95 -15.73
CA ALA A 234 -9.44 28.80 -14.46
C ALA A 234 -9.59 27.35 -14.08
N VAL A 235 -9.20 26.98 -12.85
CA VAL A 235 -9.47 25.65 -12.29
C VAL A 235 -10.89 25.64 -11.75
N ILE A 236 -11.76 24.82 -12.34
CA ILE A 236 -13.17 24.67 -11.92
C ILE A 236 -13.41 23.43 -11.07
N GLY A 237 -12.45 22.51 -11.03
CA GLY A 237 -12.49 21.33 -10.17
C GLY A 237 -11.15 20.64 -10.10
N CYS A 238 -10.86 20.03 -8.94
CA CYS A 238 -9.65 19.24 -8.75
C CYS A 238 -9.92 18.12 -7.74
N ALA A 239 -9.62 16.89 -8.13
CA ALA A 239 -9.80 15.74 -7.28
C ALA A 239 -8.64 14.73 -7.39
N PRO A 240 -8.18 14.16 -6.26
CA PRO A 240 -7.21 13.10 -6.30
C PRO A 240 -7.86 11.78 -6.74
N PHE A 241 -7.09 10.98 -7.48
CA PHE A 241 -7.44 9.61 -7.80
C PHE A 241 -6.22 8.71 -7.81
N ARG A 242 -6.44 7.40 -7.75
CA ARG A 242 -5.43 6.39 -8.04
C ARG A 242 -6.05 5.17 -8.69
N VAL A 243 -5.25 4.46 -9.46
CA VAL A 243 -5.62 3.19 -10.10
C VAL A 243 -4.81 2.08 -9.47
N THR A 244 -5.48 0.98 -9.13
CA THR A 244 -4.82 -0.29 -8.83
C THR A 244 -4.84 -1.15 -10.10
N ARG A 245 -3.67 -1.69 -10.46
CA ARG A 245 -3.49 -2.51 -11.65
C ARG A 245 -3.20 -3.95 -11.27
N ASP A 246 -3.48 -4.85 -12.18
CA ASP A 246 -3.04 -6.23 -12.08
C ASP A 246 -1.51 -6.28 -11.93
N SER A 247 -1.04 -7.03 -10.95
CA SER A 247 0.38 -7.29 -10.71
C SER A 247 0.69 -8.78 -10.61
N ASP A 248 -0.27 -9.62 -11.00
CA ASP A 248 -0.05 -11.08 -11.03
C ASP A 248 0.90 -11.42 -12.19
N LEU A 249 2.04 -12.00 -11.83
CA LEU A 249 3.05 -12.43 -12.80
C LEU A 249 2.57 -13.74 -13.42
N PHE A 250 1.95 -13.67 -14.57
CA PHE A 250 1.63 -14.86 -15.35
C PHE A 250 2.82 -15.24 -16.23
N VAL A 251 3.66 -16.16 -15.75
CA VAL A 251 4.70 -16.78 -16.56
C VAL A 251 4.19 -18.17 -16.94
N PRO A 252 3.92 -18.44 -18.23
CA PRO A 252 3.57 -19.79 -18.67
C PRO A 252 4.78 -20.70 -18.45
N GLU A 253 4.70 -21.60 -17.46
CA GLU A 253 5.81 -22.53 -17.13
C GLU A 253 6.13 -23.49 -18.28
N GLU A 254 5.18 -23.73 -19.19
CA GLU A 254 5.29 -24.71 -20.26
C GLU A 254 5.97 -24.19 -21.55
N GLU A 255 6.16 -22.88 -21.70
CA GLU A 255 6.64 -22.26 -22.95
C GLU A 255 7.97 -21.50 -22.81
N THR A 256 8.65 -21.57 -21.65
CA THR A 256 9.76 -20.66 -21.38
C THR A 256 11.09 -21.41 -21.20
N ASP A 257 11.95 -21.37 -22.21
CA ASP A 257 13.32 -21.92 -22.15
C ASP A 257 14.24 -21.12 -21.19
N ASP A 258 13.94 -19.84 -20.94
CA ASP A 258 14.65 -18.98 -19.96
C ASP A 258 13.67 -18.27 -19.02
N LEU A 259 13.42 -18.88 -17.87
CA LEU A 259 12.57 -18.35 -16.80
C LEU A 259 13.05 -16.99 -16.29
N LEU A 260 14.37 -16.72 -16.32
CA LEU A 260 14.95 -15.46 -15.83
C LEU A 260 14.62 -14.29 -16.77
N GLU A 261 14.69 -14.52 -18.09
CA GLU A 261 14.38 -13.50 -19.09
C GLU A 261 12.87 -13.23 -19.15
N ALA A 262 12.04 -14.27 -19.05
CA ALA A 262 10.59 -14.15 -18.93
C ALA A 262 10.19 -13.34 -17.68
N LEU A 263 10.76 -13.65 -16.52
CA LEU A 263 10.53 -12.90 -15.27
C LEU A 263 10.97 -11.43 -15.37
N ARG A 264 12.09 -11.14 -16.07
CA ARG A 264 12.51 -9.75 -16.30
C ARG A 264 11.52 -8.98 -17.16
N GLY A 265 11.00 -9.61 -18.21
CA GLY A 265 9.96 -9.03 -19.06
C GLY A 265 8.67 -8.74 -18.29
N GLU A 266 8.22 -9.70 -17.49
CA GLU A 266 7.02 -9.55 -16.66
C GLU A 266 7.19 -8.52 -15.52
N LEU A 267 8.36 -8.42 -14.90
CA LEU A 267 8.63 -7.39 -13.90
C LEU A 267 8.52 -5.97 -14.49
N THR A 268 8.86 -5.79 -15.76
CA THR A 268 8.67 -4.51 -16.45
C THR A 268 7.18 -4.25 -16.72
N ARG A 269 6.41 -5.27 -17.12
CA ARG A 269 4.96 -5.20 -17.37
C ARG A 269 4.12 -5.01 -16.10
N ARG A 270 4.65 -5.29 -14.94
CA ARG A 270 3.94 -5.17 -13.65
C ARG A 270 3.32 -3.78 -13.39
N ASN A 271 3.89 -2.73 -13.98
CA ASN A 271 3.32 -1.38 -13.89
C ASN A 271 2.27 -1.09 -14.96
N ASP A 272 2.17 -1.93 -15.98
CA ASP A 272 1.36 -1.75 -17.19
C ASP A 272 0.17 -2.73 -17.26
N GLY A 273 -0.05 -3.53 -16.22
CA GLY A 273 -1.20 -4.44 -16.11
C GLY A 273 -2.52 -3.72 -16.22
N ASP A 274 -3.58 -4.45 -16.56
CA ASP A 274 -4.94 -3.93 -16.68
C ASP A 274 -5.39 -3.25 -15.38
N ALA A 275 -6.18 -2.19 -15.50
CA ALA A 275 -6.77 -1.54 -14.34
C ALA A 275 -7.80 -2.48 -13.68
N VAL A 276 -7.78 -2.54 -12.34
CA VAL A 276 -8.65 -3.43 -11.55
C VAL A 276 -9.58 -2.62 -10.65
N ARG A 277 -9.13 -1.46 -10.20
CA ARG A 277 -9.87 -0.59 -9.27
C ARG A 277 -9.50 0.86 -9.51
N LEU A 278 -10.49 1.73 -9.47
CA LEU A 278 -10.34 3.19 -9.45
C LEU A 278 -10.80 3.73 -8.10
N GLU A 279 -9.93 4.46 -7.40
CA GLU A 279 -10.27 5.20 -6.19
C GLU A 279 -10.23 6.69 -6.50
N VAL A 280 -11.27 7.41 -6.10
CA VAL A 280 -11.40 8.86 -6.32
C VAL A 280 -11.69 9.58 -5.00
N GLY A 281 -11.15 10.76 -4.83
CA GLY A 281 -11.43 11.59 -3.66
C GLY A 281 -12.84 12.17 -3.66
N GLU A 282 -13.23 12.71 -2.52
CA GLU A 282 -14.59 13.20 -2.22
C GLU A 282 -15.09 14.27 -3.22
N HIS A 283 -14.20 15.13 -3.68
CA HIS A 283 -14.53 16.22 -4.61
C HIS A 283 -14.53 15.81 -6.09
N CYS A 284 -14.38 14.52 -6.39
CA CYS A 284 -14.46 14.00 -7.75
C CYS A 284 -15.92 14.04 -8.25
N THR A 285 -16.19 14.87 -9.24
CA THR A 285 -17.54 14.98 -9.80
C THR A 285 -17.93 13.71 -10.54
N PRO A 286 -19.25 13.45 -10.74
CA PRO A 286 -19.69 12.30 -11.53
C PRO A 286 -19.14 12.31 -12.96
N GLU A 287 -18.92 13.47 -13.55
CA GLU A 287 -18.36 13.65 -14.90
C GLU A 287 -16.89 13.22 -14.93
N MET A 288 -16.08 13.69 -13.96
CA MET A 288 -14.68 13.27 -13.80
C MET A 288 -14.57 11.76 -13.57
N ALA A 289 -15.41 11.19 -12.71
CA ALA A 289 -15.40 9.76 -12.42
C ALA A 289 -15.74 8.93 -13.66
N ARG A 290 -16.79 9.30 -14.40
CA ARG A 290 -17.17 8.61 -15.66
C ARG A 290 -16.08 8.72 -16.72
N PHE A 291 -15.44 9.90 -16.83
CA PHE A 291 -14.30 10.07 -17.72
C PHE A 291 -13.16 9.12 -17.37
N LEU A 292 -12.76 9.05 -16.09
CA LEU A 292 -11.69 8.16 -15.63
C LEU A 292 -12.06 6.67 -15.83
N LEU A 293 -13.30 6.28 -15.52
CA LEU A 293 -13.77 4.91 -15.78
C LEU A 293 -13.61 4.52 -17.26
N GLY A 294 -13.98 5.43 -18.17
CA GLY A 294 -13.80 5.21 -19.60
C GLY A 294 -12.34 5.12 -20.02
N GLN A 295 -11.42 5.92 -19.41
CA GLN A 295 -9.99 5.89 -19.73
C GLN A 295 -9.29 4.62 -19.24
N PHE A 296 -9.79 4.00 -18.18
CA PHE A 296 -9.23 2.79 -17.58
C PHE A 296 -10.02 1.52 -17.91
N GLU A 297 -11.04 1.61 -18.76
CA GLU A 297 -11.91 0.49 -19.16
C GLU A 297 -12.55 -0.22 -17.96
N LEU A 298 -12.88 0.55 -16.91
CA LEU A 298 -13.50 0.09 -15.69
C LEU A 298 -15.00 0.33 -15.67
N GLN A 299 -15.70 -0.44 -14.85
CA GLN A 299 -17.14 -0.30 -14.61
C GLN A 299 -17.41 0.45 -13.31
N GLU A 300 -18.67 0.88 -13.11
CA GLU A 300 -19.09 1.57 -11.87
C GLU A 300 -18.85 0.71 -10.61
N ALA A 301 -18.91 -0.63 -10.74
CA ALA A 301 -18.61 -1.55 -9.65
C ALA A 301 -17.12 -1.55 -9.20
N ASP A 302 -16.22 -1.02 -10.05
CA ASP A 302 -14.79 -0.93 -9.79
C ASP A 302 -14.40 0.46 -9.23
N LEU A 303 -15.37 1.38 -9.10
CA LEU A 303 -15.19 2.74 -8.59
C LEU A 303 -15.39 2.79 -7.08
N TYR A 304 -14.38 3.28 -6.36
CA TYR A 304 -14.39 3.48 -4.91
C TYR A 304 -14.26 4.97 -4.57
N ARG A 305 -15.32 5.55 -3.98
CA ARG A 305 -15.33 6.94 -3.53
C ARG A 305 -14.76 7.04 -2.12
N CYS A 306 -13.67 7.77 -1.98
CA CYS A 306 -12.93 7.93 -0.74
C CYS A 306 -13.43 9.17 0.00
N ALA A 307 -14.13 8.99 1.12
CA ALA A 307 -14.58 10.09 1.98
C ALA A 307 -13.44 10.63 2.85
N GLY A 308 -12.33 11.00 2.22
CA GLY A 308 -11.08 11.47 2.83
C GLY A 308 -9.89 11.27 1.89
N PRO A 309 -8.67 11.13 2.42
CA PRO A 309 -7.48 11.03 1.60
C PRO A 309 -7.46 9.73 0.78
N VAL A 310 -7.21 9.83 -0.50
CA VAL A 310 -6.95 8.67 -1.36
C VAL A 310 -5.64 8.02 -0.92
N ASN A 311 -5.63 6.68 -0.82
CA ASN A 311 -4.49 5.89 -0.33
C ASN A 311 -4.20 6.04 1.19
N LEU A 312 -5.07 5.46 2.00
CA LEU A 312 -4.98 5.48 3.47
C LEU A 312 -3.66 4.90 4.01
N TYR A 313 -3.01 3.97 3.28
CA TYR A 313 -1.71 3.42 3.68
C TYR A 313 -0.66 4.51 3.92
N ARG A 314 -0.74 5.62 3.19
CA ARG A 314 0.22 6.73 3.32
C ARG A 314 0.13 7.48 4.65
N LEU A 315 -0.98 7.36 5.36
CA LEU A 315 -1.13 7.89 6.71
C LEU A 315 -0.24 7.17 7.73
N SER A 316 0.30 5.99 7.40
CA SER A 316 1.28 5.31 8.26
C SER A 316 2.50 6.17 8.58
N ALA A 317 2.89 7.08 7.68
CA ALA A 317 3.97 8.05 7.92
C ALA A 317 3.68 8.98 9.11
N LEU A 318 2.40 9.30 9.39
CA LEU A 318 2.02 10.12 10.53
C LEU A 318 2.41 9.47 11.86
N VAL A 319 2.37 8.14 11.93
CA VAL A 319 2.74 7.38 13.13
C VAL A 319 4.16 7.70 13.59
N ASP A 320 5.09 7.86 12.63
CA ASP A 320 6.48 8.16 12.95
C ASP A 320 6.73 9.66 13.11
N LEU A 321 6.07 10.49 12.28
CA LEU A 321 6.20 11.95 12.30
C LEU A 321 5.58 12.60 13.56
N ALA A 322 4.59 11.95 14.16
CA ALA A 322 3.90 12.47 15.35
C ALA A 322 4.81 12.54 16.58
N ASP A 323 5.86 11.70 16.65
CA ASP A 323 6.79 11.64 17.77
C ASP A 323 6.05 11.65 19.13
N ALA A 324 5.17 10.67 19.33
CA ALA A 324 4.30 10.49 20.50
C ALA A 324 4.35 9.02 20.94
N PRO A 325 5.43 8.59 21.61
CA PRO A 325 5.61 7.19 22.01
C PRO A 325 4.54 6.70 22.99
N GLU A 326 3.93 7.59 23.77
CA GLU A 326 2.82 7.28 24.69
C GLU A 326 1.52 6.89 24.00
N LEU A 327 1.39 7.20 22.70
CA LEU A 327 0.25 6.84 21.85
C LEU A 327 0.52 5.59 21.00
N ARG A 328 1.56 4.82 21.32
CA ARG A 328 1.97 3.57 20.65
C ARG A 328 2.07 2.43 21.66
N TYR A 329 2.16 1.22 21.15
CA TYR A 329 2.60 0.10 21.97
C TYR A 329 4.05 0.31 22.43
N PRO A 330 4.40 -0.13 23.64
CA PRO A 330 5.78 -0.11 24.10
C PRO A 330 6.65 -0.94 23.15
N THR A 331 7.86 -0.44 22.90
CA THR A 331 8.80 -1.12 22.00
C THR A 331 9.15 -2.50 22.56
N TYR A 332 8.82 -3.54 21.79
CA TYR A 332 9.21 -4.90 22.13
C TYR A 332 10.67 -5.14 21.75
N VAL A 333 11.45 -5.66 22.70
CA VAL A 333 12.85 -6.05 22.47
C VAL A 333 12.91 -7.57 22.25
N PRO A 334 13.18 -8.04 21.02
CA PRO A 334 13.28 -9.46 20.74
C PRO A 334 14.46 -10.11 21.49
N ARG A 335 14.25 -11.30 22.01
CA ARG A 335 15.29 -12.06 22.69
C ARG A 335 16.20 -12.79 21.69
N ILE A 336 17.43 -13.06 22.11
CA ILE A 336 18.30 -14.01 21.41
C ILE A 336 18.17 -15.35 22.11
N PRO A 337 17.79 -16.45 21.39
CA PRO A 337 17.72 -17.79 21.97
C PRO A 337 19.02 -18.19 22.67
N ARG A 338 18.91 -18.89 23.79
CA ARG A 338 20.08 -19.26 24.63
C ARG A 338 21.18 -19.96 23.84
N ALA A 339 20.83 -20.84 22.92
CA ALA A 339 21.81 -21.56 22.08
C ALA A 339 22.64 -20.64 21.19
N LEU A 340 22.16 -19.43 20.89
CA LEU A 340 22.79 -18.45 20.01
C LEU A 340 23.43 -17.27 20.77
N GLN A 341 23.22 -17.17 22.09
CA GLN A 341 23.83 -16.14 22.91
C GLN A 341 25.37 -16.22 22.87
N GLY A 342 26.03 -15.08 22.72
CA GLY A 342 27.51 -15.00 22.61
C GLY A 342 28.07 -15.57 21.32
N LYS A 343 27.22 -15.96 20.34
CA LYS A 343 27.63 -16.44 19.01
C LYS A 343 27.44 -15.41 17.91
N LEU A 344 26.81 -14.28 18.25
CA LEU A 344 26.65 -13.16 17.37
C LEU A 344 27.85 -12.22 17.53
N SER A 345 28.37 -11.70 16.42
CA SER A 345 29.37 -10.63 16.48
C SER A 345 28.70 -9.42 17.15
N GLU A 346 29.31 -8.87 18.19
CA GLU A 346 28.83 -7.61 18.76
C GLU A 346 28.90 -6.54 17.69
N ALA A 347 27.81 -5.81 17.47
CA ALA A 347 27.66 -4.81 16.42
C ALA A 347 28.51 -3.54 16.62
N LYS A 348 29.56 -3.60 17.41
CA LYS A 348 30.56 -2.56 17.60
C LYS A 348 31.87 -2.96 16.94
N GLY A 349 31.97 -2.62 15.64
CA GLY A 349 33.22 -2.26 14.97
C GLY A 349 34.46 -3.11 15.20
N GLY A 350 34.36 -4.40 15.41
CA GLY A 350 35.55 -5.25 15.62
C GLY A 350 35.46 -6.53 14.80
N GLU A 351 36.32 -6.67 13.82
CA GLU A 351 36.63 -7.89 13.10
C GLU A 351 37.28 -8.94 14.04
N GLN A 352 36.55 -9.44 15.04
CA GLN A 352 37.06 -10.57 15.80
C GLN A 352 36.65 -11.88 15.12
N ARG A 353 37.49 -12.29 14.20
CA ARG A 353 37.50 -13.67 13.72
C ARG A 353 37.89 -14.56 14.91
N PRO A 354 37.16 -15.62 15.24
CA PRO A 354 37.62 -16.57 16.26
C PRO A 354 38.98 -17.09 15.91
N ALA A 355 39.82 -17.28 16.89
CA ALA A 355 41.23 -17.69 16.70
C ALA A 355 41.37 -19.02 15.94
N ASP A 356 40.30 -19.85 15.96
CA ASP A 356 40.24 -21.13 15.23
C ASP A 356 39.64 -21.01 13.81
N GLY A 357 39.34 -19.79 13.36
CA GLY A 357 38.80 -19.51 12.03
C GLY A 357 37.41 -20.04 11.75
N LYS A 358 36.72 -20.65 12.74
CA LYS A 358 35.40 -21.31 12.56
C LYS A 358 34.27 -20.39 12.91
N SER A 359 33.22 -20.43 12.10
CA SER A 359 32.01 -19.63 12.28
C SER A 359 31.19 -20.13 13.49
N PRO A 360 31.03 -19.32 14.56
CA PRO A 360 30.39 -19.78 15.80
C PRO A 360 28.95 -20.25 15.63
N LEU A 361 28.18 -19.62 14.72
CA LEU A 361 26.80 -20.04 14.43
C LEU A 361 26.77 -21.37 13.69
N LEU A 362 27.67 -21.60 12.74
CA LEU A 362 27.77 -22.87 12.03
C LEU A 362 28.13 -24.04 12.98
N GLN A 363 28.92 -23.77 14.03
CA GLN A 363 29.19 -24.80 15.07
C GLN A 363 27.93 -25.19 15.84
N VAL A 364 27.03 -24.24 16.17
CA VAL A 364 25.75 -24.53 16.80
C VAL A 364 24.85 -25.37 15.88
N LEU A 365 24.75 -24.97 14.61
CA LEU A 365 23.92 -25.66 13.61
C LEU A 365 24.39 -27.09 13.31
N ARG A 366 25.68 -27.40 13.50
CA ARG A 366 26.19 -28.81 13.44
C ARG A 366 25.64 -29.69 14.54
N GLN A 367 25.22 -29.12 15.66
CA GLN A 367 24.60 -29.86 16.78
C GLN A 367 23.12 -30.16 16.57
N GLY A 368 22.46 -29.39 15.69
CA GLY A 368 21.05 -29.58 15.33
C GLY A 368 20.40 -28.33 14.78
N PRO A 369 19.17 -28.47 14.27
CA PRO A 369 18.41 -27.33 13.74
C PRO A 369 18.03 -26.35 14.86
N VAL A 370 17.96 -25.08 14.51
CA VAL A 370 17.51 -24.00 15.41
C VAL A 370 16.23 -23.39 14.84
N LEU A 371 15.18 -23.39 15.65
CA LEU A 371 13.92 -22.74 15.34
C LEU A 371 13.90 -21.34 15.97
N LEU A 372 13.54 -20.33 15.15
CA LEU A 372 13.32 -18.95 15.59
C LEU A 372 11.85 -18.58 15.40
N HIS A 373 11.28 -17.94 16.41
CA HIS A 373 9.88 -17.47 16.36
C HIS A 373 9.84 -15.95 16.35
N HIS A 374 9.83 -15.37 15.16
CA HIS A 374 9.70 -13.92 14.99
C HIS A 374 8.26 -13.45 15.27
N PRO A 375 8.08 -12.26 15.83
CA PRO A 375 9.05 -11.25 16.24
C PRO A 375 9.64 -11.44 17.65
N TYR A 376 9.29 -12.51 18.36
CA TYR A 376 9.71 -12.75 19.76
C TYR A 376 11.19 -13.11 19.87
N ASP A 377 11.70 -13.86 18.92
CA ASP A 377 13.13 -14.08 18.75
C ASP A 377 13.68 -13.06 17.72
N SER A 378 14.90 -12.58 17.97
CA SER A 378 15.57 -11.61 17.11
C SER A 378 15.86 -12.19 15.71
N GLY A 379 15.74 -11.39 14.67
CA GLY A 379 16.18 -11.72 13.31
C GLY A 379 17.71 -11.63 13.14
N MET A 380 18.43 -11.00 14.08
CA MET A 380 19.88 -10.82 14.00
C MET A 380 20.67 -12.13 13.80
N PRO A 381 20.32 -13.26 14.44
CA PRO A 381 20.99 -14.53 14.17
C PRO A 381 20.94 -14.98 12.71
N VAL A 382 19.84 -14.71 11.99
CA VAL A 382 19.71 -15.07 10.57
C VAL A 382 20.65 -14.20 9.72
N VAL A 383 20.67 -12.89 9.97
CA VAL A 383 21.56 -11.95 9.27
C VAL A 383 23.03 -12.31 9.54
N GLU A 384 23.35 -12.61 10.80
CA GLU A 384 24.72 -12.94 11.19
C GLU A 384 25.16 -14.31 10.64
N LEU A 385 24.25 -15.28 10.54
CA LEU A 385 24.54 -16.56 9.88
C LEU A 385 24.97 -16.36 8.43
N VAL A 386 24.25 -15.53 7.67
CA VAL A 386 24.59 -15.22 6.28
C VAL A 386 25.96 -14.51 6.20
N ARG A 387 26.23 -13.57 7.12
CA ARG A 387 27.53 -12.89 7.20
C ARG A 387 28.69 -13.85 7.52
N GLN A 388 28.49 -14.73 8.49
CA GLN A 388 29.51 -15.73 8.84
C GLN A 388 29.72 -16.71 7.69
N ALA A 389 28.65 -17.22 7.09
CA ALA A 389 28.73 -18.12 5.95
C ALA A 389 29.45 -17.50 4.74
N ALA A 390 29.21 -16.21 4.45
CA ALA A 390 29.89 -15.51 3.37
C ALA A 390 31.40 -15.30 3.58
N ARG A 391 31.88 -15.40 4.83
CA ARG A 391 33.29 -15.20 5.19
C ARG A 391 34.02 -16.49 5.52
N ASP A 392 33.30 -17.59 5.71
CA ASP A 392 33.85 -18.88 6.07
C ASP A 392 34.33 -19.62 4.81
N PRO A 393 35.66 -19.93 4.68
CA PRO A 393 36.21 -20.55 3.49
C PRO A 393 35.71 -22.00 3.27
N ASP A 394 35.15 -22.63 4.31
CA ASP A 394 34.61 -24.00 4.21
C ASP A 394 33.16 -24.00 3.70
N VAL A 395 32.52 -22.84 3.55
CA VAL A 395 31.16 -22.72 3.02
C VAL A 395 31.18 -22.59 1.50
N LEU A 396 30.68 -23.60 0.82
CA LEU A 396 30.63 -23.66 -0.65
C LEU A 396 29.41 -22.96 -1.24
N ALA A 397 28.28 -22.97 -0.53
CA ALA A 397 27.03 -22.39 -1.00
C ALA A 397 26.08 -22.08 0.16
N ILE A 398 25.21 -21.07 -0.04
CA ILE A 398 24.08 -20.75 0.83
C ILE A 398 22.80 -21.10 0.07
N LYS A 399 21.96 -21.99 0.63
CA LYS A 399 20.63 -22.31 0.11
C LYS A 399 19.60 -21.79 1.10
N GLN A 400 18.73 -20.90 0.65
CA GLN A 400 17.71 -20.26 1.49
C GLN A 400 16.38 -20.28 0.77
N THR A 401 15.34 -20.79 1.45
CA THR A 401 13.96 -20.66 1.01
C THR A 401 13.38 -19.40 1.62
N LEU A 402 12.85 -18.51 0.78
CA LEU A 402 12.15 -17.30 1.19
C LEU A 402 10.69 -17.44 0.81
N TYR A 403 9.81 -17.25 1.79
CA TYR A 403 8.37 -17.21 1.53
C TYR A 403 7.91 -15.79 1.16
N ARG A 404 8.43 -14.79 1.88
CA ARG A 404 8.16 -13.37 1.64
C ARG A 404 9.38 -12.55 2.03
N ALA A 405 9.89 -11.77 1.07
CA ALA A 405 10.88 -10.73 1.33
C ALA A 405 10.12 -9.40 1.47
N GLY A 406 10.28 -8.74 2.60
CA GLY A 406 9.63 -7.46 2.91
C GLY A 406 10.42 -6.27 2.42
#